data_689ca3ec254b993b5a3583fc67a281dc
#
_entry.id   689ca3ec254b993b5a3583fc67a281dc
#
_cell.length_a   1.000
_cell.length_b   1.000
_cell.length_c   1.000
_cell.angle_alpha   90.00
_cell.angle_beta   90.00
_cell.angle_gamma   90.00
#
_symmetry.space_group_name_H-M   'P 1'
#
loop_
_entity.id
_entity.type
_entity.pdbx_description
1 polymer ?
#
loop_
_entity_poly.entity_id
_entity_poly.type
_entity_poly.pdbx_seq_one_letter_code
_entity_poly.pdbx_strand_id
1 'polypeptide(L)'
;MDKMFCYQCQETAKNEGCKVMGVCGKTADVANLQDLLIFMCKGLSHYTLPLRKFGVELPEVNRFIVDSLFMTITNANFDRKRFVARVRKAYELRDAAKEQLLKAGGSPDDITFDGALWQGQTEEEMEAKAVSVGVLATQDVDVRSLRELTIYGLKGMAAYLEHAYNMGYEDNAIYAFMQKALVMTTDDTLSADELTALVLETGEYGVQAMAQLDKAHNETYGVPEMTQVNIGVRNNPGILVSGHDLKDLEELLQQTEGTGVDVYTHSEMLPANSYPFFKKYSHFVGNYGSSWWHQVEDFENFNGVVLFTTNCIVPPRRNAIYTDRVYTTGSTGFDGFKHIKDRKDGQPKDFSALIEHAKKCAPPKEMETGTIVGGCAHRQVIAWSDKIIAAMKSGAIRKFVVMSGCDGRMNSRSYYTEFAEKLPKDVIILTSGCAKYRFNKLPLGTIDGIPRILDAGQCNDSYSYIRIAQSLAKNLGLKDVNELPIYYNIAWYEQKAVIVLLALLSLGVKNIHLGPTLPAFLSPNVANVLVNMFGIAGIGTVDDDMAKMLA
;
A
#
# COMPACT_ATOMS: atom_id res chain seq x y z
N MET A 1 -5.35 28.41 16.03
CA MET A 1 -4.48 28.18 14.87
C MET A 1 -4.40 26.68 14.65
N ASP A 2 -4.55 26.23 13.42
CA ASP A 2 -4.35 24.84 13.06
C ASP A 2 -2.87 24.49 13.30
N LYS A 3 -2.62 23.31 13.93
CA LYS A 3 -1.26 22.88 14.26
C LYS A 3 -0.64 22.03 13.14
N MET A 4 -1.48 21.48 12.27
CA MET A 4 -1.14 20.64 11.13
C MET A 4 -2.27 20.68 10.10
N PHE A 5 -2.03 20.15 8.91
CA PHE A 5 -3.09 19.80 7.99
C PHE A 5 -2.76 18.45 7.30
N CYS A 6 -3.69 17.50 7.32
CA CYS A 6 -3.52 16.22 6.65
C CYS A 6 -4.88 15.66 6.23
N TYR A 7 -5.03 15.31 4.95
CA TYR A 7 -6.25 14.71 4.40
C TYR A 7 -5.95 13.50 3.49
N GLN A 8 -4.77 12.90 3.67
CA GLN A 8 -4.27 11.85 2.75
C GLN A 8 -4.97 10.48 2.87
N CYS A 9 -5.80 10.25 3.91
CA CYS A 9 -6.49 8.96 4.12
C CYS A 9 -8.01 9.12 4.21
N GLN A 10 -8.72 8.00 4.03
CA GLN A 10 -10.17 7.98 4.05
C GLN A 10 -10.78 8.34 5.41
N GLU A 11 -10.08 8.06 6.52
CA GLU A 11 -10.56 8.41 7.87
C GLU A 11 -10.20 9.84 8.30
N THR A 12 -9.79 10.70 7.38
CA THR A 12 -9.48 12.11 7.73
C THR A 12 -10.69 12.80 8.37
N ALA A 13 -10.41 13.68 9.34
CA ALA A 13 -11.45 14.30 10.16
C ALA A 13 -12.54 14.96 9.31
N LYS A 14 -13.81 14.53 9.51
CA LYS A 14 -15.00 15.02 8.80
C LYS A 14 -14.96 14.91 7.27
N ASN A 15 -14.04 14.11 6.71
CA ASN A 15 -13.71 14.10 5.29
C ASN A 15 -13.28 15.48 4.75
N GLU A 16 -12.64 16.30 5.59
CA GLU A 16 -12.14 17.64 5.24
C GLU A 16 -10.64 17.78 5.48
N GLY A 17 -10.14 17.27 6.62
CA GLY A 17 -8.74 17.33 7.02
C GLY A 17 -8.52 17.31 8.53
N CYS A 18 -7.45 16.67 8.95
CA CYS A 18 -6.97 16.69 10.34
C CYS A 18 -6.16 17.97 10.60
N LYS A 19 -6.55 18.77 11.62
CA LYS A 19 -5.97 20.10 11.88
C LYS A 19 -5.22 20.22 13.21
N VAL A 20 -5.45 19.29 14.13
CA VAL A 20 -4.85 19.31 15.48
C VAL A 20 -4.02 18.07 15.73
N MET A 21 -4.58 16.90 15.40
CA MET A 21 -3.98 15.59 15.47
C MET A 21 -4.66 14.69 14.43
N GLY A 22 -3.94 13.78 13.82
CA GLY A 22 -4.50 12.79 12.90
C GLY A 22 -5.52 11.88 13.59
N VAL A 23 -6.63 11.55 12.92
CA VAL A 23 -7.56 10.49 13.37
C VAL A 23 -6.82 9.16 13.54
N CYS A 24 -5.79 8.93 12.74
CA CYS A 24 -4.88 7.78 12.85
C CYS A 24 -3.98 7.80 14.10
N GLY A 25 -3.98 8.89 14.89
CA GLY A 25 -3.11 9.08 16.05
C GLY A 25 -1.79 9.81 15.77
N LYS A 26 -1.55 10.26 14.53
CA LYS A 26 -0.35 11.04 14.18
C LYS A 26 -0.39 12.40 14.88
N THR A 27 0.71 12.77 15.55
CA THR A 27 0.88 14.07 16.17
C THR A 27 1.16 15.16 15.13
N ALA A 28 0.95 16.42 15.48
CA ALA A 28 1.13 17.54 14.55
C ALA A 28 2.59 17.69 14.08
N ASP A 29 3.54 17.54 14.97
CA ASP A 29 4.98 17.59 14.67
C ASP A 29 5.39 16.49 13.68
N VAL A 30 4.93 15.25 13.87
CA VAL A 30 5.19 14.16 12.94
C VAL A 30 4.54 14.43 11.58
N ALA A 31 3.30 14.93 11.54
CA ALA A 31 2.64 15.25 10.27
C ALA A 31 3.39 16.34 9.49
N ASN A 32 3.79 17.41 10.17
CA ASN A 32 4.53 18.51 9.57
C ASN A 32 5.92 18.06 9.10
N LEU A 33 6.63 17.23 9.88
CA LEU A 33 7.93 16.67 9.47
C LEU A 33 7.81 15.72 8.27
N GLN A 34 6.68 15.03 8.09
CA GLN A 34 6.40 14.26 6.87
C GLN A 34 6.32 15.19 5.65
N ASP A 35 5.63 16.32 5.78
CA ASP A 35 5.54 17.32 4.70
C ASP A 35 6.91 17.91 4.38
N LEU A 36 7.73 18.22 5.40
CA LEU A 36 9.11 18.65 5.21
C LEU A 36 9.96 17.60 4.49
N LEU A 37 9.83 16.33 4.85
CA LEU A 37 10.58 15.26 4.19
C LEU A 37 10.20 15.14 2.70
N ILE A 38 8.91 15.26 2.36
CA ILE A 38 8.46 15.29 0.96
C ILE A 38 9.04 16.51 0.23
N PHE A 39 9.03 17.66 0.88
CA PHE A 39 9.63 18.90 0.34
C PHE A 39 11.13 18.72 0.06
N MET A 40 11.85 18.02 0.93
CA MET A 40 13.27 17.68 0.71
C MET A 40 13.45 16.68 -0.45
N CYS A 41 12.56 15.69 -0.60
CA CYS A 41 12.59 14.78 -1.75
C CYS A 41 12.35 15.53 -3.08
N LYS A 42 11.45 16.52 -3.09
CA LYS A 42 11.29 17.42 -4.25
C LYS A 42 12.60 18.17 -4.54
N GLY A 43 13.24 18.73 -3.51
CA GLY A 43 14.53 19.43 -3.64
C GLY A 43 15.66 18.56 -4.19
N LEU A 44 15.78 17.32 -3.70
CA LEU A 44 16.71 16.32 -4.24
C LEU A 44 16.46 16.07 -5.73
N SER A 45 15.18 15.93 -6.12
CA SER A 45 14.79 15.65 -7.49
C SER A 45 15.15 16.77 -8.47
N HIS A 46 15.22 18.01 -8.02
CA HIS A 46 15.70 19.14 -8.83
C HIS A 46 17.18 19.01 -9.23
N TYR A 47 18.00 18.30 -8.46
CA TYR A 47 19.40 18.02 -8.85
C TYR A 47 19.53 16.72 -9.64
N THR A 48 18.77 15.67 -9.29
CA THR A 48 18.94 14.36 -9.91
C THR A 48 18.28 14.26 -11.28
N LEU A 49 17.17 14.97 -11.52
CA LEU A 49 16.52 14.98 -12.83
C LEU A 49 17.41 15.56 -13.94
N PRO A 50 18.12 16.72 -13.77
CA PRO A 50 19.11 17.17 -14.73
C PRO A 50 20.31 16.20 -14.88
N LEU A 51 20.78 15.57 -13.80
CA LEU A 51 21.88 14.60 -13.86
C LEU A 51 21.60 13.46 -14.84
N ARG A 52 20.36 12.98 -14.91
CA ARG A 52 19.96 11.93 -15.86
C ARG A 52 20.16 12.31 -17.32
N LYS A 53 20.10 13.61 -17.66
CA LYS A 53 20.40 14.11 -19.02
C LYS A 53 21.88 13.93 -19.38
N PHE A 54 22.76 13.85 -18.39
CA PHE A 54 24.19 13.56 -18.55
C PHE A 54 24.51 12.07 -18.41
N GLY A 55 23.48 11.20 -18.32
CA GLY A 55 23.65 9.76 -18.13
C GLY A 55 24.12 9.37 -16.72
N VAL A 56 24.01 10.26 -15.75
CA VAL A 56 24.43 10.02 -14.36
C VAL A 56 23.20 9.69 -13.51
N GLU A 57 23.24 8.56 -12.84
CA GLU A 57 22.25 8.11 -11.87
C GLU A 57 22.87 8.02 -10.48
N LEU A 58 22.05 8.30 -9.46
CA LEU A 58 22.45 8.23 -8.07
C LEU A 58 21.58 7.19 -7.34
N PRO A 59 21.98 5.89 -7.31
CA PRO A 59 21.17 4.82 -6.72
C PRO A 59 20.80 5.08 -5.25
N GLU A 60 21.73 5.65 -4.46
CA GLU A 60 21.44 6.00 -3.07
C GLU A 60 20.32 7.03 -2.95
N VAL A 61 20.27 8.01 -3.87
CA VAL A 61 19.18 9.01 -3.89
C VAL A 61 17.87 8.41 -4.37
N ASN A 62 17.90 7.53 -5.40
CA ASN A 62 16.72 6.81 -5.84
C ASN A 62 16.10 6.07 -4.65
N ARG A 63 16.90 5.28 -3.95
CA ARG A 63 16.49 4.53 -2.78
C ARG A 63 15.97 5.43 -1.66
N PHE A 64 16.70 6.52 -1.36
CA PHE A 64 16.30 7.47 -0.34
C PHE A 64 14.93 8.09 -0.61
N ILE A 65 14.62 8.47 -1.85
CA ILE A 65 13.32 9.06 -2.22
C ILE A 65 12.21 8.01 -2.03
N VAL A 66 12.41 6.77 -2.51
CA VAL A 66 11.45 5.68 -2.35
C VAL A 66 11.14 5.44 -0.87
N ASP A 67 12.15 5.22 -0.04
CA ASP A 67 11.98 4.94 1.39
C ASP A 67 11.34 6.11 2.12
N SER A 68 11.71 7.35 1.76
CA SER A 68 11.16 8.55 2.38
C SER A 68 9.68 8.74 2.05
N LEU A 69 9.28 8.56 0.80
CA LEU A 69 7.87 8.61 0.41
C LEU A 69 7.07 7.49 1.08
N PHE A 70 7.58 6.26 1.11
CA PHE A 70 6.95 5.14 1.78
C PHE A 70 6.79 5.40 3.29
N MET A 71 7.82 5.93 3.96
CA MET A 71 7.75 6.30 5.37
C MET A 71 6.62 7.29 5.71
N THR A 72 6.17 8.09 4.73
CA THR A 72 5.12 9.11 4.91
C THR A 72 3.71 8.62 4.60
N ILE A 73 3.51 7.36 4.18
CA ILE A 73 2.15 6.84 3.95
C ILE A 73 1.37 6.74 5.27
N THR A 74 0.07 6.59 5.17
CA THR A 74 -0.80 6.49 6.35
C THR A 74 -0.41 5.29 7.20
N ASN A 75 -0.28 5.50 8.51
CA ASN A 75 0.00 4.46 9.52
C ASN A 75 1.32 3.68 9.32
N ALA A 76 2.31 4.25 8.65
CA ALA A 76 3.63 3.63 8.51
C ALA A 76 4.58 4.03 9.65
N ASN A 77 4.78 5.32 9.87
CA ASN A 77 5.77 5.79 10.82
C ASN A 77 5.24 6.95 11.68
N PHE A 78 5.41 6.82 12.99
CA PHE A 78 5.01 7.79 14.00
C PHE A 78 6.21 8.28 14.83
N ASP A 79 7.43 7.86 14.48
CA ASP A 79 8.65 8.20 15.22
C ASP A 79 9.25 9.51 14.71
N ARG A 80 9.03 10.60 15.47
CA ARG A 80 9.56 11.93 15.17
C ARG A 80 11.08 11.95 14.94
N LYS A 81 11.84 11.20 15.75
CA LYS A 81 13.31 11.19 15.68
C LYS A 81 13.80 10.64 14.34
N ARG A 82 13.10 9.65 13.81
CA ARG A 82 13.41 9.08 12.49
C ARG A 82 13.15 10.06 11.36
N PHE A 83 12.10 10.88 11.45
CA PHE A 83 11.88 11.94 10.45
C PHE A 83 12.96 13.02 10.50
N VAL A 84 13.35 13.47 11.69
CA VAL A 84 14.49 14.42 11.85
C VAL A 84 15.78 13.87 11.27
N ALA A 85 16.11 12.63 11.58
CA ALA A 85 17.30 11.96 11.03
C ALA A 85 17.24 11.85 9.50
N ARG A 86 16.05 11.57 8.95
CA ARG A 86 15.85 11.45 7.51
C ARG A 86 15.98 12.79 6.79
N VAL A 87 15.46 13.87 7.36
CA VAL A 87 15.64 15.24 6.84
C VAL A 87 17.13 15.63 6.82
N ARG A 88 17.89 15.30 7.89
CA ARG A 88 19.35 15.52 7.90
C ARG A 88 20.07 14.74 6.80
N LYS A 89 19.70 13.47 6.60
CA LYS A 89 20.26 12.66 5.52
C LYS A 89 19.92 13.24 4.13
N ALA A 90 18.75 13.86 3.97
CA ALA A 90 18.40 14.56 2.72
C ALA A 90 19.37 15.71 2.40
N TYR A 91 19.86 16.46 3.40
CA TYR A 91 20.86 17.51 3.18
C TYR A 91 22.16 16.94 2.62
N GLU A 92 22.68 15.86 3.22
CA GLU A 92 23.92 15.20 2.77
C GLU A 92 23.79 14.73 1.31
N LEU A 93 22.70 14.05 0.99
CA LEU A 93 22.45 13.51 -0.36
C LEU A 93 22.25 14.63 -1.39
N ARG A 94 21.59 15.70 -0.98
CA ARG A 94 21.37 16.88 -1.83
C ARG A 94 22.69 17.56 -2.18
N ASP A 95 23.55 17.79 -1.19
CA ASP A 95 24.83 18.44 -1.39
C ASP A 95 25.75 17.57 -2.29
N ALA A 96 25.71 16.24 -2.10
CA ALA A 96 26.38 15.29 -2.99
C ALA A 96 25.81 15.32 -4.43
N ALA A 97 24.48 15.37 -4.57
CA ALA A 97 23.85 15.46 -5.89
C ALA A 97 24.17 16.78 -6.60
N LYS A 98 24.21 17.90 -5.87
CA LYS A 98 24.64 19.21 -6.38
C LYS A 98 26.07 19.17 -6.92
N GLU A 99 27.00 18.57 -6.15
CA GLU A 99 28.39 18.40 -6.56
C GLU A 99 28.53 17.52 -7.82
N GLN A 100 27.77 16.43 -7.89
CA GLN A 100 27.74 15.56 -9.07
C GLN A 100 27.21 16.27 -10.32
N LEU A 101 26.15 17.10 -10.15
CA LEU A 101 25.62 17.89 -11.26
C LEU A 101 26.67 18.87 -11.82
N LEU A 102 27.38 19.54 -10.93
CA LEU A 102 28.48 20.43 -11.33
C LEU A 102 29.60 19.66 -12.07
N LYS A 103 30.00 18.50 -11.55
CA LYS A 103 31.05 17.64 -12.18
C LYS A 103 30.59 17.11 -13.55
N ALA A 104 29.32 16.88 -13.75
CA ALA A 104 28.76 16.44 -15.02
C ALA A 104 28.62 17.57 -16.06
N GLY A 105 28.92 18.83 -15.67
CA GLY A 105 28.82 20.01 -16.54
C GLY A 105 27.43 20.67 -16.52
N GLY A 106 26.58 20.33 -15.57
CA GLY A 106 25.31 21.01 -15.34
C GLY A 106 25.48 22.30 -14.53
N SER A 107 24.39 23.09 -14.44
CA SER A 107 24.35 24.38 -13.73
C SER A 107 23.48 24.28 -12.47
N PRO A 108 24.04 23.93 -11.31
CA PRO A 108 23.28 23.87 -10.06
C PRO A 108 22.67 25.22 -9.68
N ASP A 109 23.26 26.32 -10.11
CA ASP A 109 22.81 27.68 -9.78
C ASP A 109 21.52 28.08 -10.52
N ASP A 110 21.12 27.34 -11.55
CA ASP A 110 19.82 27.53 -12.23
C ASP A 110 18.65 26.95 -11.41
N ILE A 111 18.93 26.18 -10.36
CA ILE A 111 17.93 25.57 -9.48
C ILE A 111 17.55 26.58 -8.40
N THR A 112 16.31 27.06 -8.47
CA THR A 112 15.78 28.11 -7.57
C THR A 112 14.74 27.59 -6.59
N PHE A 113 14.31 26.31 -6.70
CA PHE A 113 13.32 25.74 -5.79
C PHE A 113 13.85 25.73 -4.35
N ASP A 114 13.10 26.30 -3.43
CA ASP A 114 13.50 26.47 -2.04
C ASP A 114 13.88 25.14 -1.34
N GLY A 115 13.19 24.03 -1.63
CA GLY A 115 13.53 22.70 -1.09
C GLY A 115 14.90 22.17 -1.55
N ALA A 116 15.42 22.68 -2.66
CA ALA A 116 16.78 22.39 -3.13
C ALA A 116 17.85 23.24 -2.42
N LEU A 117 17.47 24.37 -1.85
CA LEU A 117 18.40 25.36 -1.29
C LEU A 117 18.35 25.42 0.25
N TRP A 118 17.18 25.24 0.84
CA TRP A 118 16.97 25.41 2.27
C TRP A 118 17.65 24.33 3.12
N GLN A 119 18.23 24.75 4.25
CA GLN A 119 18.85 23.86 5.23
C GLN A 119 18.66 24.42 6.65
N GLY A 120 17.91 23.69 7.49
CA GLY A 120 17.79 24.01 8.90
C GLY A 120 18.98 23.47 9.71
N GLN A 121 19.46 24.26 10.65
CA GLN A 121 20.55 23.88 11.54
C GLN A 121 20.05 23.19 12.81
N THR A 122 18.86 23.58 13.29
CA THR A 122 18.24 23.05 14.50
C THR A 122 16.90 22.35 14.20
N GLU A 123 16.40 21.58 15.17
CA GLU A 123 15.10 20.94 15.04
C GLU A 123 13.97 21.97 15.05
N GLU A 124 14.12 23.07 15.79
CA GLU A 124 13.18 24.18 15.81
C GLU A 124 13.04 24.86 14.45
N GLU A 125 14.16 25.03 13.72
CA GLU A 125 14.14 25.53 12.34
C GLU A 125 13.44 24.55 11.39
N MET A 126 13.66 23.24 11.57
CA MET A 126 12.95 22.20 10.79
C MET A 126 11.44 22.27 11.06
N GLU A 127 11.02 22.36 12.31
CA GLU A 127 9.62 22.48 12.67
C GLU A 127 8.96 23.76 12.12
N ALA A 128 9.65 24.88 12.21
CA ALA A 128 9.17 26.16 11.66
C ALA A 128 9.01 26.08 10.13
N LYS A 129 9.95 25.45 9.42
CA LYS A 129 9.88 25.24 7.97
C LYS A 129 8.74 24.28 7.60
N ALA A 130 8.60 23.20 8.34
CA ALA A 130 7.63 22.14 8.10
C ALA A 130 6.18 22.68 8.04
N VAL A 131 5.83 23.65 8.90
CA VAL A 131 4.51 24.30 8.90
C VAL A 131 4.21 25.07 7.61
N SER A 132 5.25 25.55 6.92
CA SER A 132 5.11 26.41 5.73
C SER A 132 5.09 25.67 4.39
N VAL A 133 5.50 24.39 4.36
CA VAL A 133 5.73 23.63 3.11
C VAL A 133 4.75 22.48 2.90
N GLY A 134 3.74 22.34 3.76
CA GLY A 134 2.74 21.27 3.69
C GLY A 134 1.68 21.51 2.60
N VAL A 135 0.68 20.66 2.63
CA VAL A 135 -0.43 20.61 1.64
C VAL A 135 -1.03 21.98 1.34
N LEU A 136 -1.24 22.81 2.36
CA LEU A 136 -1.86 24.13 2.23
C LEU A 136 -0.94 25.22 1.64
N ALA A 137 0.32 24.92 1.36
CA ALA A 137 1.24 25.84 0.68
C ALA A 137 0.76 26.14 -0.76
N THR A 138 0.13 25.19 -1.44
CA THR A 138 -0.55 25.42 -2.72
C THR A 138 -1.93 26.03 -2.47
N GLN A 139 -2.14 27.29 -2.88
CA GLN A 139 -3.37 28.04 -2.56
C GLN A 139 -4.55 27.65 -3.46
N ASP A 140 -4.31 27.48 -4.75
CA ASP A 140 -5.35 27.03 -5.68
C ASP A 140 -5.78 25.60 -5.33
N VAL A 141 -7.08 25.40 -5.15
CA VAL A 141 -7.64 24.13 -4.66
C VAL A 141 -7.58 23.02 -5.70
N ASP A 142 -7.67 23.34 -7.00
CA ASP A 142 -7.63 22.36 -8.09
C ASP A 142 -6.19 21.93 -8.35
N VAL A 143 -5.26 22.88 -8.41
CA VAL A 143 -3.82 22.61 -8.51
C VAL A 143 -3.35 21.79 -7.31
N ARG A 144 -3.77 22.16 -6.09
CA ARG A 144 -3.49 21.40 -4.87
C ARG A 144 -3.99 19.96 -4.99
N SER A 145 -5.24 19.78 -5.40
CA SER A 145 -5.86 18.47 -5.57
C SER A 145 -5.06 17.58 -6.52
N LEU A 146 -4.67 18.10 -7.68
CA LEU A 146 -3.90 17.35 -8.68
C LEU A 146 -2.46 17.05 -8.22
N ARG A 147 -1.80 18.01 -7.56
CA ARG A 147 -0.47 17.80 -6.98
C ARG A 147 -0.49 16.74 -5.89
N GLU A 148 -1.45 16.80 -4.97
CA GLU A 148 -1.57 15.83 -3.90
C GLU A 148 -1.98 14.44 -4.42
N LEU A 149 -2.85 14.38 -5.42
CA LEU A 149 -3.20 13.11 -6.07
C LEU A 149 -1.97 12.44 -6.70
N THR A 150 -1.10 13.22 -7.37
CA THR A 150 0.20 12.74 -7.88
C THR A 150 1.08 12.26 -6.72
N ILE A 151 1.29 13.08 -5.69
CA ILE A 151 2.16 12.75 -4.55
C ILE A 151 1.66 11.48 -3.83
N TYR A 152 0.35 11.34 -3.63
CA TYR A 152 -0.22 10.16 -2.98
C TYR A 152 -0.09 8.92 -3.87
N GLY A 153 -0.21 9.07 -5.18
CA GLY A 153 0.14 8.01 -6.12
C GLY A 153 1.60 7.58 -6.00
N LEU A 154 2.53 8.54 -5.98
CA LEU A 154 3.98 8.26 -5.80
C LEU A 154 4.29 7.59 -4.46
N LYS A 155 3.61 7.96 -3.37
CA LYS A 155 3.76 7.29 -2.06
C LYS A 155 3.35 5.81 -2.13
N GLY A 156 2.21 5.51 -2.77
CA GLY A 156 1.76 4.14 -2.96
C GLY A 156 2.71 3.33 -3.85
N MET A 157 3.19 3.94 -4.94
CA MET A 157 4.19 3.37 -5.84
C MET A 157 5.49 3.06 -5.08
N ALA A 158 5.95 3.97 -4.23
CA ALA A 158 7.17 3.82 -3.44
C ALA A 158 7.13 2.58 -2.54
N ALA A 159 5.97 2.25 -1.95
CA ALA A 159 5.82 1.02 -1.17
C ALA A 159 6.07 -0.24 -2.01
N TYR A 160 5.56 -0.30 -3.23
CA TYR A 160 5.76 -1.43 -4.13
C TYR A 160 7.20 -1.56 -4.62
N LEU A 161 7.84 -0.43 -4.93
CA LEU A 161 9.25 -0.40 -5.34
C LEU A 161 10.20 -0.82 -4.22
N GLU A 162 9.90 -0.44 -2.98
CA GLU A 162 10.68 -0.84 -1.80
C GLU A 162 10.67 -2.36 -1.63
N HIS A 163 9.49 -2.99 -1.74
CA HIS A 163 9.39 -4.44 -1.65
C HIS A 163 10.11 -5.15 -2.80
N ALA A 164 9.99 -4.65 -4.03
CA ALA A 164 10.70 -5.20 -5.18
C ALA A 164 12.24 -5.08 -5.01
N TYR A 165 12.70 -3.92 -4.55
CA TYR A 165 14.12 -3.67 -4.26
C TYR A 165 14.69 -4.66 -3.23
N ASN A 166 13.96 -4.96 -2.17
CA ASN A 166 14.40 -5.91 -1.14
C ASN A 166 14.66 -7.31 -1.69
N MET A 167 14.09 -7.64 -2.85
CA MET A 167 14.32 -8.88 -3.58
C MET A 167 15.31 -8.72 -4.76
N GLY A 168 15.91 -7.54 -4.93
CA GLY A 168 16.89 -7.26 -5.99
C GLY A 168 16.29 -6.85 -7.34
N TYR A 169 15.03 -6.39 -7.36
CA TYR A 169 14.37 -5.93 -8.58
C TYR A 169 14.23 -4.42 -8.58
N GLU A 170 14.82 -3.77 -9.58
CA GLU A 170 14.80 -2.32 -9.77
C GLU A 170 14.51 -1.96 -11.22
N ASP A 171 13.91 -0.78 -11.43
CA ASP A 171 13.73 -0.16 -12.74
C ASP A 171 14.01 1.34 -12.67
N ASN A 172 15.10 1.74 -13.32
CA ASN A 172 15.55 3.13 -13.35
C ASN A 172 14.56 4.07 -14.06
N ALA A 173 13.72 3.56 -14.98
CA ALA A 173 12.71 4.38 -15.63
C ALA A 173 11.62 4.82 -14.65
N ILE A 174 11.24 3.95 -13.71
CA ILE A 174 10.27 4.29 -12.67
C ILE A 174 10.87 5.32 -11.71
N TYR A 175 12.11 5.16 -11.27
CA TYR A 175 12.79 6.16 -10.43
C TYR A 175 12.93 7.52 -11.13
N ALA A 176 13.25 7.52 -12.43
CA ALA A 176 13.32 8.74 -13.22
C ALA A 176 11.96 9.45 -13.28
N PHE A 177 10.90 8.70 -13.51
CA PHE A 177 9.54 9.23 -13.50
C PHE A 177 9.16 9.81 -12.13
N MET A 178 9.44 9.12 -11.03
CA MET A 178 9.15 9.62 -9.68
C MET A 178 9.82 10.98 -9.44
N GLN A 179 11.09 11.12 -9.82
CA GLN A 179 11.83 12.38 -9.69
C GLN A 179 11.26 13.48 -10.60
N LYS A 180 10.91 13.15 -11.86
CA LYS A 180 10.20 14.06 -12.79
C LYS A 180 8.89 14.54 -12.17
N ALA A 181 8.06 13.62 -11.68
CA ALA A 181 6.77 13.96 -11.10
C ALA A 181 6.89 14.83 -9.85
N LEU A 182 7.86 14.56 -8.96
CA LEU A 182 8.15 15.39 -7.80
C LEU A 182 8.53 16.82 -8.20
N VAL A 183 9.39 17.00 -9.22
CA VAL A 183 9.76 18.33 -9.74
C VAL A 183 8.52 19.02 -10.34
N MET A 184 7.74 18.34 -11.18
CA MET A 184 6.54 18.93 -11.80
C MET A 184 5.49 19.38 -10.77
N THR A 185 5.40 18.72 -9.60
CA THR A 185 4.50 19.19 -8.52
C THR A 185 4.98 20.49 -7.85
N THR A 186 6.14 21.03 -8.21
CA THR A 186 6.65 22.31 -7.71
C THR A 186 6.56 23.44 -8.75
N ASP A 187 6.17 23.14 -9.96
CA ASP A 187 6.11 24.09 -11.06
C ASP A 187 4.74 24.80 -11.07
N ASP A 188 4.74 26.08 -10.73
CA ASP A 188 3.51 26.91 -10.67
C ASP A 188 3.05 27.37 -12.05
N THR A 189 3.80 27.08 -13.12
CA THR A 189 3.42 27.43 -14.51
C THR A 189 2.57 26.36 -15.17
N LEU A 190 2.50 25.15 -14.60
CA LEU A 190 1.72 24.05 -15.17
C LEU A 190 0.21 24.29 -15.04
N SER A 191 -0.48 24.08 -16.15
CA SER A 191 -1.94 24.13 -16.24
C SER A 191 -2.59 22.92 -15.53
N ALA A 192 -3.89 23.01 -15.23
CA ALA A 192 -4.66 21.90 -14.70
C ALA A 192 -4.67 20.69 -15.66
N ASP A 193 -4.67 20.90 -16.97
CA ASP A 193 -4.62 19.82 -17.96
C ASP A 193 -3.27 19.09 -17.93
N GLU A 194 -2.14 19.82 -17.82
CA GLU A 194 -0.82 19.22 -17.69
C GLU A 194 -0.66 18.45 -16.39
N LEU A 195 -1.20 18.97 -15.29
CA LEU A 195 -1.22 18.25 -14.01
C LEU A 195 -2.16 17.02 -14.06
N THR A 196 -3.27 17.09 -14.77
CA THR A 196 -4.15 15.93 -15.00
C THR A 196 -3.42 14.85 -15.81
N ALA A 197 -2.69 15.25 -16.86
CA ALA A 197 -1.85 14.32 -17.62
C ALA A 197 -0.79 13.66 -16.73
N LEU A 198 -0.15 14.41 -15.82
CA LEU A 198 0.81 13.89 -14.86
C LEU A 198 0.18 12.86 -13.89
N VAL A 199 -1.07 13.09 -13.44
CA VAL A 199 -1.82 12.13 -12.63
C VAL A 199 -2.03 10.82 -13.38
N LEU A 200 -2.43 10.86 -14.66
CA LEU A 200 -2.61 9.66 -15.49
C LEU A 200 -1.28 8.96 -15.78
N GLU A 201 -0.22 9.70 -16.09
CA GLU A 201 1.14 9.16 -16.24
C GLU A 201 1.62 8.48 -14.94
N THR A 202 1.27 9.04 -13.76
CA THR A 202 1.53 8.38 -12.47
C THR A 202 0.83 7.03 -12.39
N GLY A 203 -0.39 6.91 -12.90
CA GLY A 203 -1.11 5.63 -12.99
C GLY A 203 -0.40 4.62 -13.90
N GLU A 204 0.11 5.04 -15.05
CA GLU A 204 0.85 4.18 -15.99
C GLU A 204 2.11 3.58 -15.34
N TYR A 205 2.89 4.42 -14.64
CA TYR A 205 4.05 3.94 -13.88
C TYR A 205 3.64 3.11 -12.65
N GLY A 206 2.44 3.34 -12.10
CA GLY A 206 1.84 2.49 -11.08
C GLY A 206 1.59 1.07 -11.57
N VAL A 207 1.12 0.89 -12.81
CA VAL A 207 1.00 -0.43 -13.46
C VAL A 207 2.36 -1.11 -13.56
N GLN A 208 3.40 -0.37 -13.98
CA GLN A 208 4.76 -0.91 -14.13
C GLN A 208 5.35 -1.31 -12.77
N ALA A 209 5.16 -0.50 -11.72
CA ALA A 209 5.63 -0.82 -10.37
C ALA A 209 4.93 -2.07 -9.80
N MET A 210 3.62 -2.23 -9.99
CA MET A 210 2.91 -3.45 -9.60
C MET A 210 3.37 -4.66 -10.41
N ALA A 211 3.59 -4.51 -11.72
CA ALA A 211 4.11 -5.59 -12.58
C ALA A 211 5.52 -6.03 -12.15
N GLN A 212 6.38 -5.08 -11.77
CA GLN A 212 7.72 -5.37 -11.25
C GLN A 212 7.65 -6.15 -9.94
N LEU A 213 6.77 -5.76 -9.02
CA LEU A 213 6.61 -6.46 -7.74
C LEU A 213 5.98 -7.84 -7.93
N ASP A 214 4.98 -7.99 -8.81
CA ASP A 214 4.43 -9.31 -9.19
C ASP A 214 5.51 -10.24 -9.73
N LYS A 215 6.37 -9.72 -10.63
CA LYS A 215 7.52 -10.46 -11.16
C LYS A 215 8.47 -10.87 -10.03
N ALA A 216 8.85 -9.94 -9.16
CA ALA A 216 9.76 -10.19 -8.06
C ALA A 216 9.22 -11.28 -7.12
N HIS A 217 7.96 -11.18 -6.69
CA HIS A 217 7.33 -12.19 -5.85
C HIS A 217 7.28 -13.57 -6.51
N ASN A 218 6.82 -13.64 -7.78
CA ASN A 218 6.66 -14.92 -8.48
C ASN A 218 7.99 -15.60 -8.79
N GLU A 219 9.03 -14.84 -9.15
CA GLU A 219 10.36 -15.41 -9.46
C GLU A 219 11.10 -15.82 -8.18
N THR A 220 10.88 -15.12 -7.05
CA THR A 220 11.56 -15.40 -5.78
C THR A 220 10.85 -16.52 -5.00
N TYR A 221 9.52 -16.47 -4.90
CA TYR A 221 8.74 -17.33 -3.99
C TYR A 221 7.86 -18.36 -4.70
N GLY A 222 7.83 -18.33 -6.02
CA GLY A 222 6.96 -19.15 -6.86
C GLY A 222 5.59 -18.51 -7.05
N VAL A 223 4.81 -19.07 -7.98
CA VAL A 223 3.45 -18.60 -8.27
C VAL A 223 2.53 -18.99 -7.12
N PRO A 224 1.72 -18.05 -6.57
CA PRO A 224 0.75 -18.38 -5.54
C PRO A 224 -0.22 -19.47 -6.00
N GLU A 225 -0.46 -20.44 -5.14
CA GLU A 225 -1.37 -21.56 -5.37
C GLU A 225 -2.60 -21.42 -4.50
N MET A 226 -3.77 -21.82 -5.00
CA MET A 226 -4.99 -21.90 -4.19
C MET A 226 -4.72 -22.75 -2.94
N THR A 227 -4.89 -22.15 -1.77
CA THR A 227 -4.48 -22.72 -0.48
C THR A 227 -5.56 -22.55 0.56
N GLN A 228 -5.81 -23.62 1.32
CA GLN A 228 -6.58 -23.59 2.57
C GLN A 228 -5.64 -23.12 3.69
N VAL A 229 -5.73 -21.86 4.05
CA VAL A 229 -4.88 -21.26 5.09
C VAL A 229 -5.48 -21.52 6.46
N ASN A 230 -4.75 -22.18 7.34
CA ASN A 230 -5.16 -22.40 8.73
C ASN A 230 -5.33 -21.08 9.49
N ILE A 231 -6.38 -20.96 10.30
CA ILE A 231 -6.63 -19.80 11.18
C ILE A 231 -6.65 -20.16 12.67
N GLY A 232 -6.35 -21.41 13.01
CA GLY A 232 -6.15 -21.86 14.38
C GLY A 232 -4.70 -21.70 14.84
N VAL A 233 -4.41 -22.07 16.08
CA VAL A 233 -3.09 -21.93 16.71
C VAL A 233 -2.49 -23.28 17.12
N ARG A 234 -1.19 -23.27 17.40
CA ARG A 234 -0.46 -24.37 18.02
C ARG A 234 -0.02 -23.97 19.45
N ASN A 235 0.55 -24.93 20.16
CA ASN A 235 0.90 -24.76 21.57
C ASN A 235 2.39 -24.36 21.77
N ASN A 236 3.00 -23.72 20.79
CA ASN A 236 4.36 -23.18 20.86
C ASN A 236 4.31 -21.65 21.02
N PRO A 237 5.35 -21.03 21.62
CA PRO A 237 5.52 -19.58 21.53
C PRO A 237 5.49 -19.10 20.09
N GLY A 238 4.94 -17.91 19.84
CA GLY A 238 4.72 -17.43 18.49
C GLY A 238 5.30 -16.07 18.18
N ILE A 239 5.58 -15.85 16.90
CA ILE A 239 5.85 -14.55 16.29
C ILE A 239 4.73 -14.25 15.31
N LEU A 240 4.07 -13.09 15.46
CA LEU A 240 3.03 -12.60 14.58
C LEU A 240 3.62 -11.56 13.61
N VAL A 241 3.59 -11.85 12.32
CA VAL A 241 4.16 -10.96 11.30
C VAL A 241 3.04 -10.20 10.61
N SER A 242 3.03 -8.88 10.77
CA SER A 242 2.08 -7.97 10.13
C SER A 242 2.79 -7.06 9.12
N GLY A 243 2.06 -6.59 8.12
CA GLY A 243 2.59 -5.77 7.04
C GLY A 243 2.67 -6.54 5.71
N HIS A 244 3.64 -6.20 4.84
CA HIS A 244 3.62 -6.63 3.45
C HIS A 244 4.93 -7.26 2.96
N ASP A 245 6.08 -7.01 3.61
CA ASP A 245 7.40 -7.38 3.11
C ASP A 245 7.65 -8.89 3.24
N LEU A 246 7.62 -9.60 2.10
CA LEU A 246 7.86 -11.05 2.05
C LEU A 246 9.34 -11.40 2.26
N LYS A 247 10.27 -10.47 1.97
CA LYS A 247 11.70 -10.71 2.21
C LYS A 247 12.02 -10.71 3.71
N ASP A 248 11.37 -9.86 4.49
CA ASP A 248 11.48 -9.89 5.95
C ASP A 248 10.92 -11.20 6.52
N LEU A 249 9.80 -11.68 5.98
CA LEU A 249 9.23 -12.97 6.38
C LEU A 249 10.15 -14.14 6.01
N GLU A 250 10.75 -14.14 4.81
CA GLU A 250 11.72 -15.15 4.39
C GLU A 250 12.87 -15.24 5.39
N GLU A 251 13.52 -14.11 5.68
CA GLU A 251 14.68 -14.06 6.58
C GLU A 251 14.32 -14.44 8.02
N LEU A 252 13.11 -14.09 8.48
CA LEU A 252 12.60 -14.51 9.77
C LEU A 252 12.38 -16.02 9.83
N LEU A 253 11.73 -16.61 8.81
CA LEU A 253 11.46 -18.05 8.77
C LEU A 253 12.74 -18.88 8.73
N GLN A 254 13.77 -18.41 8.01
CA GLN A 254 15.09 -19.04 8.00
C GLN A 254 15.74 -19.04 9.40
N GLN A 255 15.61 -17.93 10.14
CA GLN A 255 16.22 -17.78 11.46
C GLN A 255 15.42 -18.45 12.59
N THR A 256 14.12 -18.68 12.39
CA THR A 256 13.25 -19.37 13.38
C THR A 256 13.22 -20.88 13.21
N GLU A 257 13.73 -21.42 12.10
CA GLU A 257 13.74 -22.86 11.86
C GLU A 257 14.49 -23.62 12.96
N GLY A 258 13.86 -24.64 13.53
CA GLY A 258 14.42 -25.46 14.62
C GLY A 258 14.50 -24.80 15.99
N THR A 259 14.00 -23.58 16.15
CA THR A 259 14.06 -22.84 17.45
C THR A 259 12.92 -23.18 18.43
N GLY A 260 11.89 -23.90 17.98
CA GLY A 260 10.67 -24.17 18.75
C GLY A 260 9.68 -23.00 18.81
N VAL A 261 9.89 -21.96 17.99
CA VAL A 261 8.99 -20.81 17.85
C VAL A 261 8.18 -20.94 16.56
N ASP A 262 6.86 -20.81 16.65
CA ASP A 262 5.96 -20.81 15.51
C ASP A 262 5.80 -19.39 14.93
N VAL A 263 5.57 -19.30 13.62
CA VAL A 263 5.35 -18.02 12.91
C VAL A 263 3.95 -18.00 12.32
N TYR A 264 3.27 -16.87 12.53
CA TYR A 264 1.91 -16.60 12.04
C TYR A 264 1.89 -15.32 11.22
N THR A 265 1.06 -15.29 10.20
CA THR A 265 0.76 -14.06 9.46
C THR A 265 -0.41 -13.30 10.10
N HIS A 266 -0.43 -11.99 9.88
CA HIS A 266 -1.52 -11.11 10.27
C HIS A 266 -1.81 -10.12 9.13
N SER A 267 -3.08 -9.80 8.91
CA SER A 267 -3.51 -8.77 7.97
C SER A 267 -2.96 -9.01 6.54
N GLU A 268 -2.22 -8.06 5.97
CA GLU A 268 -1.68 -8.14 4.60
C GLU A 268 -0.55 -9.18 4.43
N MET A 269 -0.07 -9.80 5.49
CA MET A 269 0.88 -10.92 5.37
C MET A 269 0.18 -12.26 5.08
N LEU A 270 -1.14 -12.37 5.26
CA LEU A 270 -1.93 -13.58 4.95
C LEU A 270 -1.57 -14.23 3.60
N PRO A 271 -1.43 -13.50 2.48
CA PRO A 271 -1.13 -14.10 1.19
C PRO A 271 0.18 -14.89 1.11
N ALA A 272 1.14 -14.64 2.00
CA ALA A 272 2.39 -15.40 2.08
C ALA A 272 2.15 -16.91 2.20
N ASN A 273 1.08 -17.33 2.86
CA ASN A 273 0.72 -18.74 3.03
C ASN A 273 0.44 -19.46 1.70
N SER A 274 0.20 -18.74 0.61
CA SER A 274 -0.12 -19.30 -0.70
C SER A 274 1.09 -19.49 -1.62
N TYR A 275 2.25 -18.94 -1.26
CA TYR A 275 3.47 -19.11 -2.05
C TYR A 275 4.17 -20.43 -1.75
N PRO A 276 4.57 -21.22 -2.77
CA PRO A 276 5.25 -22.52 -2.60
C PRO A 276 6.49 -22.45 -1.71
N PHE A 277 7.27 -21.37 -1.84
CA PHE A 277 8.49 -21.17 -1.06
C PHE A 277 8.27 -21.23 0.45
N PHE A 278 7.21 -20.62 0.97
CA PHE A 278 6.95 -20.58 2.41
C PHE A 278 6.35 -21.87 2.96
N LYS A 279 5.68 -22.67 2.12
CA LYS A 279 5.04 -23.93 2.53
C LYS A 279 6.02 -25.00 3.03
N LYS A 280 7.32 -24.86 2.72
CA LYS A 280 8.36 -25.78 3.19
C LYS A 280 8.65 -25.68 4.70
N TYR A 281 8.31 -24.54 5.33
CA TYR A 281 8.58 -24.31 6.75
C TYR A 281 7.46 -24.87 7.61
N SER A 282 7.74 -25.95 8.34
CA SER A 282 6.73 -26.63 9.19
C SER A 282 6.24 -25.81 10.37
N HIS A 283 7.03 -24.81 10.81
CA HIS A 283 6.69 -23.87 11.87
C HIS A 283 5.96 -22.60 11.38
N PHE A 284 5.70 -22.49 10.08
CA PHE A 284 4.84 -21.48 9.47
C PHE A 284 3.40 -21.99 9.49
N VAL A 285 2.58 -21.49 10.44
CA VAL A 285 1.35 -22.15 10.87
C VAL A 285 0.12 -21.74 10.07
N GLY A 286 0.01 -20.45 9.75
CA GLY A 286 -1.16 -19.90 9.09
C GLY A 286 -1.37 -18.43 9.47
N ASN A 287 -2.64 -17.97 9.44
CA ASN A 287 -3.00 -16.60 9.75
C ASN A 287 -3.68 -16.50 11.12
N TYR A 288 -3.37 -15.45 11.86
CA TYR A 288 -3.98 -15.13 13.15
C TYR A 288 -4.65 -13.76 13.09
N GLY A 289 -5.86 -13.66 13.60
CA GLY A 289 -6.60 -12.41 13.64
C GLY A 289 -7.18 -11.97 12.29
N SER A 290 -7.40 -10.67 12.16
CA SER A 290 -8.18 -10.08 11.08
C SER A 290 -7.40 -8.97 10.35
N SER A 291 -8.11 -7.95 9.81
CA SER A 291 -7.50 -6.80 9.17
C SER A 291 -6.82 -5.88 10.18
N TRP A 292 -5.94 -5.01 9.70
CA TRP A 292 -5.05 -4.16 10.48
C TRP A 292 -5.69 -3.40 11.64
N TRP A 293 -6.92 -2.98 11.55
CA TRP A 293 -7.57 -2.17 12.58
C TRP A 293 -8.01 -2.97 13.82
N HIS A 294 -7.99 -4.32 13.75
CA HIS A 294 -8.25 -5.22 14.87
C HIS A 294 -7.03 -5.44 15.77
N GLN A 295 -5.88 -4.84 15.49
CA GLN A 295 -4.61 -5.05 16.18
C GLN A 295 -4.69 -5.02 17.71
N VAL A 296 -5.53 -4.18 18.29
CA VAL A 296 -5.65 -4.10 19.76
C VAL A 296 -6.07 -5.46 20.33
N GLU A 297 -7.13 -6.05 19.80
CA GLU A 297 -7.65 -7.33 20.23
C GLU A 297 -6.74 -8.49 19.83
N ASP A 298 -6.30 -8.50 18.58
CA ASP A 298 -5.48 -9.56 18.01
C ASP A 298 -4.14 -9.67 18.76
N PHE A 299 -3.47 -8.55 19.06
CA PHE A 299 -2.16 -8.55 19.70
C PHE A 299 -2.24 -8.83 21.22
N GLU A 300 -3.33 -8.41 21.89
CA GLU A 300 -3.57 -8.76 23.28
C GLU A 300 -3.73 -10.27 23.46
N ASN A 301 -4.44 -10.93 22.54
CA ASN A 301 -4.69 -12.38 22.61
C ASN A 301 -3.56 -13.22 22.02
N PHE A 302 -2.69 -12.66 21.18
CA PHE A 302 -1.60 -13.43 20.58
C PHE A 302 -0.56 -13.90 21.60
N ASN A 303 -0.35 -13.17 22.68
CA ASN A 303 0.63 -13.42 23.76
C ASN A 303 2.10 -13.40 23.34
N GLY A 304 2.43 -13.73 22.09
CA GLY A 304 3.78 -13.76 21.54
C GLY A 304 4.29 -12.38 21.10
N VAL A 305 5.38 -12.38 20.34
CA VAL A 305 6.01 -11.16 19.79
C VAL A 305 5.35 -10.78 18.48
N VAL A 306 5.22 -9.48 18.23
CA VAL A 306 4.68 -8.91 16.98
C VAL A 306 5.79 -8.23 16.20
N LEU A 307 5.89 -8.52 14.91
CA LEU A 307 6.79 -7.86 13.98
C LEU A 307 5.99 -7.10 12.91
N PHE A 308 6.14 -5.78 12.88
CA PHE A 308 5.70 -4.97 11.75
C PHE A 308 6.80 -4.86 10.71
N THR A 309 6.54 -5.41 9.53
CA THR A 309 7.43 -5.27 8.38
C THR A 309 7.18 -3.95 7.64
N THR A 310 5.92 -3.49 7.64
CA THR A 310 5.46 -2.25 6.99
C THR A 310 4.27 -1.66 7.74
N ASN A 311 3.54 -0.72 7.12
CA ASN A 311 2.26 -0.25 7.62
C ASN A 311 1.24 -1.44 7.70
N CYS A 312 0.15 -1.42 8.40
CA CYS A 312 -0.50 -0.29 9.05
C CYS A 312 -0.37 -0.42 10.57
N ILE A 313 0.30 0.50 11.24
CA ILE A 313 0.33 0.54 12.71
C ILE A 313 -0.94 1.21 13.22
N VAL A 314 -1.62 0.60 14.19
CA VAL A 314 -2.59 1.26 15.06
C VAL A 314 -1.87 1.66 16.34
N PRO A 315 -1.76 2.97 16.65
CA PRO A 315 -1.16 3.41 17.91
C PRO A 315 -1.79 2.71 19.11
N PRO A 316 -0.99 2.10 19.99
CA PRO A 316 -1.52 1.35 21.12
C PRO A 316 -2.26 2.27 22.10
N ARG A 317 -3.26 1.71 22.78
CA ARG A 317 -3.91 2.39 23.90
C ARG A 317 -2.93 2.52 25.06
N ARG A 318 -3.15 3.50 25.96
CA ARG A 318 -2.28 3.74 27.12
C ARG A 318 -2.11 2.53 28.04
N ASN A 319 -3.11 1.66 28.10
CA ASN A 319 -3.13 0.43 28.91
C ASN A 319 -2.88 -0.84 28.09
N ALA A 320 -2.41 -0.73 26.85
CA ALA A 320 -2.11 -1.89 26.03
C ALA A 320 -0.99 -2.74 26.66
N ILE A 321 -1.20 -4.05 26.73
CA ILE A 321 -0.31 -5.00 27.43
C ILE A 321 0.71 -5.66 26.51
N TYR A 322 0.73 -5.28 25.22
CA TYR A 322 1.59 -5.88 24.19
C TYR A 322 2.74 -5.00 23.72
N THR A 323 2.82 -3.74 24.16
CA THR A 323 3.74 -2.75 23.59
C THR A 323 5.22 -3.09 23.72
N ASP A 324 5.61 -3.79 24.78
CA ASP A 324 6.97 -4.28 25.02
C ASP A 324 7.38 -5.43 24.10
N ARG A 325 6.39 -6.09 23.46
CA ARG A 325 6.55 -7.24 22.56
C ARG A 325 6.47 -6.87 21.09
N VAL A 326 6.38 -5.57 20.74
CA VAL A 326 6.28 -5.10 19.35
C VAL A 326 7.64 -4.67 18.83
N TYR A 327 7.92 -5.12 17.60
CA TYR A 327 9.09 -4.77 16.81
C TYR A 327 8.68 -4.19 15.47
N THR A 328 9.50 -3.28 14.93
CA THR A 328 9.33 -2.69 13.60
C THR A 328 10.59 -2.86 12.78
N THR A 329 10.49 -2.79 11.46
CA THR A 329 11.63 -2.82 10.53
C THR A 329 11.44 -1.86 9.36
N GLY A 330 12.51 -1.56 8.62
CA GLY A 330 12.45 -0.75 7.41
C GLY A 330 11.92 0.67 7.65
N SER A 331 11.03 1.12 6.79
CA SER A 331 10.42 2.45 6.87
C SER A 331 9.38 2.62 7.97
N THR A 332 9.01 1.54 8.65
CA THR A 332 7.97 1.51 9.69
C THR A 332 8.55 1.87 11.06
N GLY A 333 7.81 2.63 11.87
CA GLY A 333 8.28 3.03 13.19
C GLY A 333 7.20 3.59 14.11
N PHE A 334 7.39 3.40 15.40
CA PHE A 334 6.58 4.00 16.45
C PHE A 334 7.47 4.26 17.68
N ASP A 335 7.33 5.43 18.29
CA ASP A 335 8.14 5.76 19.48
C ASP A 335 7.86 4.77 20.61
N GLY A 336 8.92 4.19 21.16
CA GLY A 336 8.85 3.15 22.19
C GLY A 336 8.80 1.71 21.67
N PHE A 337 8.58 1.46 20.39
CA PHE A 337 8.74 0.13 19.79
C PHE A 337 10.21 -0.16 19.49
N LYS A 338 10.60 -1.43 19.61
CA LYS A 338 11.94 -1.88 19.24
C LYS A 338 12.06 -1.91 17.72
N HIS A 339 13.19 -1.44 17.18
CA HIS A 339 13.41 -1.41 15.74
C HIS A 339 14.54 -2.36 15.33
N ILE A 340 14.26 -3.24 14.38
CA ILE A 340 15.25 -4.12 13.75
C ILE A 340 16.00 -3.32 12.68
N LYS A 341 17.33 -3.37 12.74
CA LYS A 341 18.20 -2.66 11.78
C LYS A 341 18.02 -3.21 10.36
N ASP A 342 18.17 -2.31 9.40
CA ASP A 342 18.09 -2.68 7.99
C ASP A 342 19.24 -3.61 7.57
N ARG A 343 19.04 -4.30 6.43
CA ARG A 343 20.07 -5.10 5.74
C ARG A 343 21.29 -4.25 5.45
N LYS A 344 22.45 -4.82 5.66
CA LYS A 344 23.72 -4.13 5.38
C LYS A 344 24.72 -5.10 4.75
N ASP A 345 25.42 -4.63 3.74
CA ASP A 345 26.51 -5.37 3.07
C ASP A 345 26.09 -6.78 2.59
N GLY A 346 24.84 -6.90 2.10
CA GLY A 346 24.27 -8.18 1.64
C GLY A 346 23.89 -9.16 2.76
N GLN A 347 24.04 -8.78 4.04
CA GLN A 347 23.62 -9.62 5.16
C GLN A 347 22.13 -9.43 5.45
N PRO A 348 21.43 -10.51 5.82
CA PRO A 348 20.02 -10.45 6.21
C PRO A 348 19.83 -9.59 7.47
N LYS A 349 18.58 -9.18 7.73
CA LYS A 349 18.23 -8.57 9.02
C LYS A 349 18.46 -9.57 10.16
N ASP A 350 18.91 -9.09 11.30
CA ASP A 350 19.13 -9.90 12.49
C ASP A 350 17.86 -9.91 13.36
N PHE A 351 17.15 -11.04 13.38
CA PHE A 351 15.97 -11.27 14.20
C PHE A 351 16.26 -12.00 15.51
N SER A 352 17.53 -12.24 15.88
CA SER A 352 17.91 -13.03 17.05
C SER A 352 17.27 -12.50 18.34
N ALA A 353 17.32 -11.19 18.59
CA ALA A 353 16.72 -10.59 19.78
C ALA A 353 15.19 -10.76 19.85
N LEU A 354 14.52 -10.71 18.71
CA LEU A 354 13.09 -10.94 18.60
C LEU A 354 12.74 -12.42 18.86
N ILE A 355 13.52 -13.35 18.33
CA ILE A 355 13.35 -14.80 18.52
C ILE A 355 13.56 -15.17 19.98
N GLU A 356 14.63 -14.67 20.62
CA GLU A 356 14.90 -14.93 22.04
C GLU A 356 13.83 -14.30 22.96
N HIS A 357 13.19 -13.22 22.51
CA HIS A 357 12.04 -12.67 23.22
C HIS A 357 10.80 -13.58 23.06
N ALA A 358 10.52 -14.04 21.84
CA ALA A 358 9.39 -14.93 21.57
C ALA A 358 9.43 -16.22 22.39
N LYS A 359 10.62 -16.85 22.55
CA LYS A 359 10.81 -18.05 23.37
C LYS A 359 10.35 -17.91 24.83
N LYS A 360 10.27 -16.68 25.34
CA LYS A 360 9.85 -16.37 26.71
C LYS A 360 8.36 -16.06 26.83
N CYS A 361 7.67 -15.97 25.71
CA CYS A 361 6.25 -15.67 25.67
C CYS A 361 5.39 -16.94 25.83
N ALA A 362 4.15 -16.75 26.26
CA ALA A 362 3.15 -17.81 26.24
C ALA A 362 2.70 -18.10 24.80
N PRO A 363 2.17 -19.30 24.51
CA PRO A 363 1.53 -19.60 23.23
C PRO A 363 0.36 -18.64 22.93
N PRO A 364 0.03 -18.44 21.64
CA PRO A 364 -1.15 -17.68 21.27
C PRO A 364 -2.43 -18.28 21.84
N LYS A 365 -3.38 -17.42 22.23
CA LYS A 365 -4.72 -17.86 22.59
C LYS A 365 -5.50 -18.15 21.30
N GLU A 366 -6.16 -19.30 21.22
CA GLU A 366 -7.03 -19.62 20.10
C GLU A 366 -8.27 -18.69 20.11
N MET A 367 -8.41 -17.94 19.03
CA MET A 367 -9.58 -17.07 18.79
C MET A 367 -10.53 -17.67 17.78
N GLU A 368 -9.99 -18.39 16.80
CA GLU A 368 -10.74 -18.99 15.69
C GLU A 368 -10.12 -20.33 15.31
N THR A 369 -10.90 -21.14 14.62
CA THR A 369 -10.47 -22.44 14.06
C THR A 369 -10.96 -22.59 12.63
N GLY A 370 -10.35 -23.50 11.88
CA GLY A 370 -10.72 -23.77 10.49
C GLY A 370 -9.73 -23.19 9.49
N THR A 371 -10.22 -22.88 8.29
CA THR A 371 -9.39 -22.40 7.18
C THR A 371 -10.11 -21.33 6.38
N ILE A 372 -9.32 -20.49 5.71
CA ILE A 372 -9.77 -19.56 4.67
C ILE A 372 -9.03 -19.83 3.36
N VAL A 373 -9.68 -19.55 2.21
CA VAL A 373 -9.07 -19.78 0.89
C VAL A 373 -8.33 -18.54 0.43
N GLY A 374 -7.10 -18.72 -0.06
CA GLY A 374 -6.28 -17.69 -0.69
C GLY A 374 -5.52 -18.22 -1.92
N GLY A 375 -4.71 -17.38 -2.55
CA GLY A 375 -3.81 -17.78 -3.64
C GLY A 375 -4.44 -17.85 -5.03
N CYS A 376 -5.52 -17.11 -5.26
CA CYS A 376 -6.19 -17.01 -6.56
C CYS A 376 -5.70 -15.80 -7.37
N ALA A 377 -4.37 -15.61 -7.48
CA ALA A 377 -3.77 -14.57 -8.31
C ALA A 377 -3.99 -14.84 -9.81
N HIS A 378 -3.63 -13.86 -10.67
CA HIS A 378 -3.96 -13.90 -12.10
C HIS A 378 -3.50 -15.18 -12.81
N ARG A 379 -2.32 -15.70 -12.51
CA ARG A 379 -1.82 -16.93 -13.18
C ARG A 379 -2.71 -18.13 -12.88
N GLN A 380 -3.18 -18.27 -11.64
CA GLN A 380 -4.11 -19.31 -11.24
C GLN A 380 -5.48 -19.14 -11.92
N VAL A 381 -6.01 -17.92 -11.94
CA VAL A 381 -7.32 -17.64 -12.54
C VAL A 381 -7.27 -17.76 -14.08
N ILE A 382 -6.19 -17.31 -14.72
CA ILE A 382 -5.99 -17.45 -16.16
C ILE A 382 -5.87 -18.92 -16.56
N ALA A 383 -5.29 -19.77 -15.73
CA ALA A 383 -5.26 -21.23 -15.97
C ALA A 383 -6.68 -21.85 -15.99
N TRP A 384 -7.66 -21.20 -15.37
CA TRP A 384 -9.07 -21.60 -15.43
C TRP A 384 -9.87 -20.88 -16.52
N SER A 385 -9.25 -20.10 -17.42
CA SER A 385 -9.95 -19.26 -18.40
C SER A 385 -10.99 -20.02 -19.20
N ASP A 386 -10.69 -21.21 -19.74
CA ASP A 386 -11.63 -21.99 -20.53
C ASP A 386 -12.85 -22.41 -19.71
N LYS A 387 -12.65 -22.78 -18.46
CA LYS A 387 -13.70 -23.16 -17.53
C LYS A 387 -14.58 -21.96 -17.15
N ILE A 388 -13.95 -20.82 -16.88
CA ILE A 388 -14.63 -19.56 -16.59
C ILE A 388 -15.46 -19.11 -17.78
N ILE A 389 -14.90 -19.14 -18.99
CA ILE A 389 -15.60 -18.76 -20.23
C ILE A 389 -16.77 -19.70 -20.52
N ALA A 390 -16.60 -21.00 -20.30
CA ALA A 390 -17.69 -21.97 -20.45
C ALA A 390 -18.83 -21.68 -19.44
N ALA A 391 -18.50 -21.39 -18.18
CA ALA A 391 -19.45 -21.03 -17.16
C ALA A 391 -20.15 -19.68 -17.45
N MET A 392 -19.44 -18.71 -18.03
CA MET A 392 -20.06 -17.44 -18.50
C MET A 392 -21.04 -17.69 -19.66
N LYS A 393 -20.67 -18.52 -20.65
CA LYS A 393 -21.52 -18.84 -21.80
C LYS A 393 -22.76 -19.63 -21.41
N SER A 394 -22.68 -20.50 -20.40
CA SER A 394 -23.83 -21.25 -19.87
C SER A 394 -24.71 -20.44 -18.93
N GLY A 395 -24.28 -19.24 -18.50
CA GLY A 395 -24.95 -18.42 -17.52
C GLY A 395 -24.72 -18.85 -16.07
N ALA A 396 -23.84 -19.84 -15.82
CA ALA A 396 -23.46 -20.23 -14.46
C ALA A 396 -22.64 -19.14 -13.74
N ILE A 397 -21.85 -18.35 -14.50
CA ILE A 397 -21.23 -17.10 -14.05
C ILE A 397 -21.84 -15.96 -14.87
N ARG A 398 -22.61 -15.11 -14.23
CA ARG A 398 -23.23 -13.95 -14.86
C ARG A 398 -22.36 -12.71 -14.76
N LYS A 399 -21.69 -12.50 -13.63
CA LYS A 399 -20.95 -11.26 -13.36
C LYS A 399 -19.78 -11.51 -12.40
N PHE A 400 -18.77 -10.65 -12.51
CA PHE A 400 -17.70 -10.50 -11.52
C PHE A 400 -17.87 -9.20 -10.76
N VAL A 401 -17.53 -9.21 -9.48
CA VAL A 401 -17.44 -8.00 -8.66
C VAL A 401 -16.03 -7.87 -8.13
N VAL A 402 -15.35 -6.79 -8.46
CA VAL A 402 -14.08 -6.45 -7.82
C VAL A 402 -14.38 -5.75 -6.50
N MET A 403 -14.34 -6.49 -5.41
CA MET A 403 -14.46 -5.98 -4.03
C MET A 403 -13.08 -6.03 -3.39
N SER A 404 -12.32 -4.96 -3.50
CA SER A 404 -10.90 -4.95 -3.21
C SER A 404 -10.45 -3.68 -2.52
N GLY A 405 -9.23 -3.70 -2.01
CA GLY A 405 -8.56 -2.55 -1.42
C GLY A 405 -8.42 -2.64 0.10
N CYS A 406 -8.65 -1.54 0.79
CA CYS A 406 -8.38 -1.44 2.22
C CYS A 406 -9.61 -1.73 3.08
N ASP A 407 -9.35 -2.12 4.33
CA ASP A 407 -10.34 -2.10 5.41
C ASP A 407 -10.12 -0.88 6.32
N GLY A 408 -10.92 -0.70 7.37
CA GLY A 408 -10.83 0.40 8.32
C GLY A 408 -11.87 0.33 9.42
N ARG A 409 -11.77 1.27 10.38
CA ARG A 409 -12.54 1.24 11.63
C ARG A 409 -14.00 1.70 11.51
N MET A 410 -14.34 2.42 10.44
CA MET A 410 -15.68 3.01 10.31
C MET A 410 -16.76 1.95 10.18
N ASN A 411 -17.85 2.10 10.94
CA ASN A 411 -19.00 1.19 10.89
C ASN A 411 -19.62 1.11 9.48
N SER A 412 -19.57 2.18 8.70
CA SER A 412 -20.04 2.20 7.31
C SER A 412 -19.39 1.14 6.41
N ARG A 413 -18.26 0.57 6.81
CA ARG A 413 -17.60 -0.53 6.08
C ARG A 413 -18.31 -1.88 6.23
N SER A 414 -19.31 -2.01 7.11
CA SER A 414 -20.23 -3.16 7.11
C SER A 414 -20.96 -3.31 5.78
N TYR A 415 -21.08 -2.25 4.99
CA TYR A 415 -21.56 -2.26 3.61
C TYR A 415 -20.94 -3.40 2.77
N TYR A 416 -19.62 -3.60 2.88
CA TYR A 416 -18.93 -4.63 2.09
C TYR A 416 -19.27 -6.06 2.53
N THR A 417 -19.51 -6.29 3.83
CA THR A 417 -20.00 -7.57 4.34
C THR A 417 -21.42 -7.83 3.84
N GLU A 418 -22.31 -6.86 4.04
CA GLU A 418 -23.70 -6.97 3.62
C GLU A 418 -23.85 -7.13 2.11
N PHE A 419 -23.05 -6.41 1.33
CA PHE A 419 -23.01 -6.54 -0.13
C PHE A 419 -22.62 -7.96 -0.56
N ALA A 420 -21.56 -8.53 0.06
CA ALA A 420 -21.12 -9.89 -0.22
C ALA A 420 -22.18 -10.95 0.17
N GLU A 421 -22.85 -10.78 1.30
CA GLU A 421 -23.92 -11.68 1.77
C GLU A 421 -25.13 -11.70 0.82
N LYS A 422 -25.47 -10.54 0.23
CA LYS A 422 -26.60 -10.39 -0.71
C LYS A 422 -26.27 -10.79 -2.15
N LEU A 423 -24.99 -11.10 -2.48
CA LEU A 423 -24.61 -11.45 -3.84
C LEU A 423 -25.35 -12.70 -4.36
N PRO A 424 -25.95 -12.62 -5.57
CA PRO A 424 -26.50 -13.77 -6.24
C PRO A 424 -25.49 -14.91 -6.40
N LYS A 425 -25.98 -16.16 -6.49
CA LYS A 425 -25.14 -17.37 -6.54
C LYS A 425 -24.27 -17.47 -7.81
N ASP A 426 -24.63 -16.75 -8.85
CA ASP A 426 -23.96 -16.69 -10.17
C ASP A 426 -22.95 -15.53 -10.28
N VAL A 427 -22.55 -14.92 -9.15
CA VAL A 427 -21.57 -13.83 -9.09
C VAL A 427 -20.31 -14.28 -8.35
N ILE A 428 -19.15 -13.93 -8.91
CA ILE A 428 -17.82 -14.19 -8.32
C ILE A 428 -17.22 -12.87 -7.82
N ILE A 429 -16.64 -12.90 -6.63
CA ILE A 429 -15.84 -11.80 -6.06
C ILE A 429 -14.38 -11.98 -6.48
N LEU A 430 -13.79 -10.93 -7.06
CA LEU A 430 -12.34 -10.76 -7.20
C LEU A 430 -11.88 -9.82 -6.09
N THR A 431 -10.92 -10.25 -5.27
CA THR A 431 -10.45 -9.46 -4.14
C THR A 431 -8.94 -9.50 -3.96
N SER A 432 -8.40 -8.44 -3.37
CA SER A 432 -7.04 -8.31 -2.83
C SER A 432 -7.03 -7.26 -1.73
N GLY A 433 -5.96 -7.22 -0.92
CA GLY A 433 -5.88 -6.24 0.16
C GLY A 433 -6.76 -6.61 1.37
N CYS A 434 -6.81 -5.72 2.36
CA CYS A 434 -7.52 -5.95 3.62
C CYS A 434 -9.07 -6.00 3.51
N ALA A 435 -9.65 -5.46 2.44
CA ALA A 435 -11.11 -5.48 2.24
C ALA A 435 -11.68 -6.92 2.30
N LYS A 436 -10.88 -7.92 1.89
CA LYS A 436 -11.26 -9.34 1.96
C LYS A 436 -11.74 -9.80 3.33
N TYR A 437 -11.21 -9.25 4.42
CA TYR A 437 -11.58 -9.66 5.77
C TYR A 437 -13.03 -9.36 6.14
N ARG A 438 -13.72 -8.55 5.35
CA ARG A 438 -15.16 -8.29 5.50
C ARG A 438 -16.02 -9.46 5.02
N PHE A 439 -15.47 -10.38 4.20
CA PHE A 439 -16.26 -11.43 3.58
C PHE A 439 -15.51 -12.74 3.32
N ASN A 440 -14.19 -12.84 3.52
CA ASN A 440 -13.43 -14.05 3.18
C ASN A 440 -13.76 -15.29 4.03
N LYS A 441 -14.50 -15.10 5.13
CA LYS A 441 -15.03 -16.19 5.99
C LYS A 441 -16.48 -16.55 5.68
N LEU A 442 -17.15 -15.83 4.75
CA LEU A 442 -18.53 -16.14 4.37
C LEU A 442 -18.59 -17.45 3.56
N PRO A 443 -19.58 -18.34 3.82
CA PRO A 443 -19.70 -19.62 3.14
C PRO A 443 -20.37 -19.46 1.76
N LEU A 444 -19.78 -18.68 0.87
CA LEU A 444 -20.36 -18.40 -0.45
C LEU A 444 -20.30 -19.61 -1.41
N GLY A 445 -19.43 -20.60 -1.15
CA GLY A 445 -19.32 -21.82 -1.94
C GLY A 445 -18.55 -21.66 -3.24
N THR A 446 -18.87 -22.49 -4.23
CA THR A 446 -18.18 -22.57 -5.53
C THR A 446 -19.19 -22.59 -6.69
N ILE A 447 -18.73 -22.19 -7.87
CA ILE A 447 -19.42 -22.39 -9.16
C ILE A 447 -18.56 -23.34 -9.98
N ASP A 448 -19.07 -24.53 -10.28
CA ASP A 448 -18.30 -25.58 -10.99
C ASP A 448 -16.90 -25.85 -10.40
N GLY A 449 -16.79 -25.77 -9.05
CA GLY A 449 -15.53 -25.95 -8.34
C GLY A 449 -14.57 -24.75 -8.40
N ILE A 450 -15.00 -23.60 -8.94
CA ILE A 450 -14.30 -22.31 -8.84
C ILE A 450 -14.81 -21.62 -7.59
N PRO A 451 -13.96 -21.23 -6.63
CA PRO A 451 -14.42 -20.47 -5.45
C PRO A 451 -15.12 -19.17 -5.85
N ARG A 452 -16.18 -18.82 -5.16
CA ARG A 452 -16.88 -17.55 -5.39
C ARG A 452 -16.13 -16.34 -4.82
N ILE A 453 -15.10 -16.55 -4.01
CA ILE A 453 -14.14 -15.52 -3.57
C ILE A 453 -12.77 -15.90 -4.14
N LEU A 454 -12.28 -15.11 -5.07
CA LEU A 454 -10.97 -15.27 -5.68
C LEU A 454 -10.02 -14.22 -5.09
N ASP A 455 -9.32 -14.60 -4.02
CA ASP A 455 -8.34 -13.76 -3.35
C ASP A 455 -7.00 -13.78 -4.07
N ALA A 456 -6.66 -12.70 -4.74
CA ALA A 456 -5.42 -12.55 -5.47
C ALA A 456 -4.19 -12.32 -4.56
N GLY A 457 -4.39 -11.80 -3.35
CA GLY A 457 -3.27 -11.57 -2.44
C GLY A 457 -3.28 -10.22 -1.73
N GLN A 458 -2.11 -9.59 -1.64
CA GLN A 458 -1.91 -8.27 -1.04
C GLN A 458 -2.50 -7.14 -1.92
N CYS A 459 -2.47 -5.90 -1.44
CA CYS A 459 -2.99 -4.76 -2.20
C CYS A 459 -2.29 -4.54 -3.57
N ASN A 460 -0.98 -4.82 -3.69
CA ASN A 460 -0.26 -4.80 -4.97
C ASN A 460 -0.74 -5.88 -5.95
N ASP A 461 -1.29 -6.99 -5.45
CA ASP A 461 -1.85 -8.06 -6.28
C ASP A 461 -3.17 -7.65 -6.96
N SER A 462 -3.64 -6.42 -6.76
CA SER A 462 -4.63 -5.76 -7.62
C SER A 462 -4.20 -5.74 -9.10
N TYR A 463 -2.91 -5.86 -9.38
CA TYR A 463 -2.38 -6.16 -10.72
C TYR A 463 -3.04 -7.38 -11.38
N SER A 464 -3.44 -8.34 -10.57
CA SER A 464 -4.15 -9.54 -11.05
C SER A 464 -5.46 -9.22 -11.76
N TYR A 465 -6.21 -8.21 -11.33
CA TYR A 465 -7.48 -7.85 -12.00
C TYR A 465 -7.24 -7.32 -13.40
N ILE A 466 -6.17 -6.52 -13.58
CA ILE A 466 -5.74 -6.01 -14.87
C ILE A 466 -5.44 -7.19 -15.80
N ARG A 467 -4.65 -8.15 -15.34
CA ARG A 467 -4.24 -9.32 -16.13
C ARG A 467 -5.41 -10.26 -16.43
N ILE A 468 -6.30 -10.49 -15.46
CA ILE A 468 -7.50 -11.32 -15.64
C ILE A 468 -8.45 -10.65 -16.64
N ALA A 469 -8.73 -9.36 -16.49
CA ALA A 469 -9.61 -8.62 -17.41
C ALA A 469 -9.05 -8.62 -18.84
N GLN A 470 -7.77 -8.33 -19.03
CA GLN A 470 -7.11 -8.38 -20.33
C GLN A 470 -7.18 -9.78 -20.97
N SER A 471 -6.94 -10.84 -20.19
CA SER A 471 -7.01 -12.21 -20.66
C SER A 471 -8.43 -12.61 -21.06
N LEU A 472 -9.42 -12.31 -20.24
CA LEU A 472 -10.82 -12.62 -20.52
C LEU A 472 -11.32 -11.82 -21.74
N ALA A 473 -11.03 -10.53 -21.84
CA ALA A 473 -11.40 -9.71 -23.00
C ALA A 473 -10.83 -10.29 -24.31
N LYS A 474 -9.52 -10.62 -24.29
CA LYS A 474 -8.84 -11.25 -25.44
C LYS A 474 -9.49 -12.57 -25.84
N ASN A 475 -9.77 -13.45 -24.90
CA ASN A 475 -10.34 -14.76 -25.15
C ASN A 475 -11.82 -14.71 -25.60
N LEU A 476 -12.54 -13.68 -25.21
CA LEU A 476 -13.91 -13.40 -25.63
C LEU A 476 -13.98 -12.57 -26.91
N GLY A 477 -12.85 -12.09 -27.46
CA GLY A 477 -12.80 -11.25 -28.66
C GLY A 477 -13.32 -9.83 -28.45
N LEU A 478 -13.33 -9.32 -27.21
CA LEU A 478 -13.75 -7.97 -26.86
C LEU A 478 -12.64 -6.97 -27.18
N LYS A 479 -13.03 -5.76 -27.56
CA LYS A 479 -12.08 -4.66 -27.89
C LYS A 479 -11.77 -3.78 -26.68
N ASP A 480 -12.68 -3.70 -25.72
CA ASP A 480 -12.56 -2.88 -24.52
C ASP A 480 -12.81 -3.75 -23.29
N VAL A 481 -11.98 -3.61 -22.27
CA VAL A 481 -12.14 -4.32 -20.97
C VAL A 481 -13.44 -3.91 -20.26
N ASN A 482 -13.96 -2.73 -20.55
CA ASN A 482 -15.24 -2.24 -20.02
C ASN A 482 -16.47 -2.98 -20.59
N GLU A 483 -16.31 -3.78 -21.66
CA GLU A 483 -17.37 -4.67 -22.17
C GLU A 483 -17.52 -5.97 -21.34
N LEU A 484 -16.55 -6.27 -20.46
CA LEU A 484 -16.63 -7.40 -19.54
C LEU A 484 -17.72 -7.19 -18.48
N PRO A 485 -18.41 -8.24 -18.04
CA PRO A 485 -19.40 -8.14 -16.98
C PRO A 485 -18.72 -8.01 -15.60
N ILE A 486 -17.94 -6.95 -15.41
CA ILE A 486 -17.22 -6.65 -14.16
C ILE A 486 -17.82 -5.39 -13.53
N TYR A 487 -18.19 -5.49 -12.25
CA TYR A 487 -18.59 -4.34 -11.43
C TYR A 487 -17.48 -4.03 -10.44
N TYR A 488 -17.03 -2.78 -10.41
CA TYR A 488 -15.95 -2.33 -9.53
C TYR A 488 -16.53 -1.66 -8.28
N ASN A 489 -16.30 -2.26 -7.11
CA ASN A 489 -16.73 -1.77 -5.80
C ASN A 489 -15.51 -1.73 -4.88
N ILE A 490 -14.74 -0.63 -4.97
CA ILE A 490 -13.41 -0.49 -4.38
C ILE A 490 -13.51 0.18 -3.00
N ALA A 491 -12.92 -0.47 -2.01
CA ALA A 491 -12.72 0.09 -0.68
C ALA A 491 -11.33 0.74 -0.61
N TRP A 492 -11.27 2.04 -0.33
CA TRP A 492 -9.98 2.70 -0.17
C TRP A 492 -9.75 3.19 1.26
N TYR A 493 -8.50 3.33 1.66
CA TYR A 493 -8.10 3.91 2.93
C TYR A 493 -6.83 4.75 2.82
N GLU A 494 -5.79 4.27 2.15
CA GLU A 494 -4.47 4.89 2.11
C GLU A 494 -3.85 4.87 0.69
N GLN A 495 -2.61 5.32 0.56
CA GLN A 495 -1.98 5.72 -0.69
C GLN A 495 -1.73 4.56 -1.66
N LYS A 496 -1.59 3.32 -1.17
CA LYS A 496 -1.51 2.16 -2.08
C LYS A 496 -2.81 1.94 -2.84
N ALA A 497 -3.97 2.23 -2.22
CA ALA A 497 -5.24 2.22 -2.95
C ALA A 497 -5.33 3.38 -3.97
N VAL A 498 -4.70 4.53 -3.69
CA VAL A 498 -4.65 5.65 -4.64
C VAL A 498 -3.89 5.24 -5.90
N ILE A 499 -2.68 4.67 -5.78
CA ILE A 499 -1.92 4.27 -6.97
C ILE A 499 -2.62 3.16 -7.77
N VAL A 500 -3.31 2.22 -7.11
CA VAL A 500 -4.13 1.19 -7.78
C VAL A 500 -5.27 1.85 -8.56
N LEU A 501 -5.97 2.83 -7.98
CA LEU A 501 -7.01 3.58 -8.68
C LEU A 501 -6.44 4.30 -9.90
N LEU A 502 -5.35 5.05 -9.75
CA LEU A 502 -4.71 5.75 -10.86
C LEU A 502 -4.27 4.79 -11.98
N ALA A 503 -3.76 3.61 -11.62
CA ALA A 503 -3.41 2.56 -12.57
C ALA A 503 -4.64 2.06 -13.37
N LEU A 504 -5.77 1.85 -12.71
CA LEU A 504 -7.01 1.46 -13.41
C LEU A 504 -7.50 2.58 -14.35
N LEU A 505 -7.43 3.85 -13.91
CA LEU A 505 -7.83 4.99 -14.73
C LEU A 505 -6.92 5.18 -15.95
N SER A 506 -5.59 5.03 -15.79
CA SER A 506 -4.63 5.11 -16.90
C SER A 506 -4.87 4.02 -17.97
N LEU A 507 -5.42 2.88 -17.57
CA LEU A 507 -5.82 1.80 -18.47
C LEU A 507 -7.24 1.97 -19.06
N GLY A 508 -7.92 3.08 -18.77
CA GLY A 508 -9.25 3.39 -19.28
C GLY A 508 -10.39 2.62 -18.60
N VAL A 509 -10.18 2.03 -17.43
CA VAL A 509 -11.25 1.37 -16.65
C VAL A 509 -12.26 2.42 -16.19
N LYS A 510 -13.54 2.12 -16.34
CA LYS A 510 -14.67 3.02 -16.06
C LYS A 510 -15.63 2.44 -15.03
N ASN A 511 -16.55 3.31 -14.56
CA ASN A 511 -17.67 2.95 -13.68
C ASN A 511 -17.22 2.32 -12.36
N ILE A 512 -16.18 2.90 -11.73
CA ILE A 512 -15.68 2.44 -10.43
C ILE A 512 -16.49 3.09 -9.31
N HIS A 513 -17.10 2.29 -8.44
CA HIS A 513 -17.69 2.72 -7.18
C HIS A 513 -16.63 2.71 -6.10
N LEU A 514 -16.39 3.87 -5.48
CA LEU A 514 -15.33 4.09 -4.51
C LEU A 514 -15.91 4.42 -3.14
N GLY A 515 -15.53 3.67 -2.13
CA GLY A 515 -16.08 3.86 -0.79
C GLY A 515 -15.08 3.67 0.36
N PRO A 516 -15.52 3.95 1.61
CA PRO A 516 -16.87 4.38 2.01
C PRO A 516 -17.16 5.87 1.75
N THR A 517 -16.16 6.68 1.44
CA THR A 517 -16.28 8.09 1.04
C THR A 517 -15.42 8.37 -0.18
N LEU A 518 -15.74 9.40 -0.94
CA LEU A 518 -14.76 9.92 -1.91
C LEU A 518 -13.60 10.59 -1.17
N PRO A 519 -12.39 10.62 -1.76
CA PRO A 519 -11.22 11.22 -1.12
C PRO A 519 -11.38 12.72 -0.85
N ALA A 520 -11.06 13.14 0.38
CA ALA A 520 -11.12 14.54 0.81
C ALA A 520 -10.17 15.47 0.05
N PHE A 521 -9.13 14.91 -0.57
CA PHE A 521 -8.16 15.68 -1.37
C PHE A 521 -8.62 15.95 -2.81
N LEU A 522 -9.78 15.46 -3.22
CA LEU A 522 -10.37 15.80 -4.50
C LEU A 522 -11.15 17.11 -4.38
N SER A 523 -10.73 18.14 -5.11
CA SER A 523 -11.54 19.36 -5.26
C SER A 523 -12.83 19.05 -6.02
N PRO A 524 -13.87 19.88 -5.92
CA PRO A 524 -15.10 19.66 -6.68
C PRO A 524 -14.88 19.56 -8.19
N ASN A 525 -13.98 20.38 -8.76
CA ASN A 525 -13.69 20.35 -10.19
C ASN A 525 -12.93 19.07 -10.59
N VAL A 526 -11.92 18.65 -9.84
CA VAL A 526 -11.19 17.40 -10.08
C VAL A 526 -12.11 16.19 -9.91
N ALA A 527 -12.98 16.18 -8.90
CA ALA A 527 -13.99 15.14 -8.73
C ALA A 527 -14.93 15.07 -9.96
N ASN A 528 -15.41 16.23 -10.47
CA ASN A 528 -16.24 16.27 -11.67
C ASN A 528 -15.52 15.73 -12.91
N VAL A 529 -14.22 15.99 -13.07
CA VAL A 529 -13.42 15.42 -14.16
C VAL A 529 -13.41 13.89 -14.05
N LEU A 530 -13.17 13.34 -12.87
CA LEU A 530 -13.16 11.89 -12.63
C LEU A 530 -14.54 11.25 -12.91
N VAL A 531 -15.63 11.90 -12.49
CA VAL A 531 -17.00 11.45 -12.79
C VAL A 531 -17.27 11.47 -14.30
N ASN A 532 -16.98 12.56 -14.97
CA ASN A 532 -17.32 12.74 -16.39
C ASN A 532 -16.46 11.87 -17.33
N MET A 533 -15.16 11.71 -17.04
CA MET A 533 -14.25 10.95 -17.89
C MET A 533 -14.32 9.44 -17.63
N PHE A 534 -14.48 9.04 -16.37
CA PHE A 534 -14.31 7.65 -15.94
C PHE A 534 -15.55 7.05 -15.27
N GLY A 535 -16.60 7.82 -15.02
CA GLY A 535 -17.79 7.33 -14.33
C GLY A 535 -17.54 6.96 -12.87
N ILE A 536 -16.56 7.63 -12.21
CA ILE A 536 -16.32 7.40 -10.77
C ILE A 536 -17.54 7.81 -9.96
N ALA A 537 -18.00 6.96 -9.07
CA ALA A 537 -19.12 7.23 -8.17
C ALA A 537 -18.77 6.84 -6.72
N GLY A 538 -19.41 7.48 -5.75
CA GLY A 538 -19.43 6.98 -4.38
C GLY A 538 -20.31 5.74 -4.26
N ILE A 539 -20.11 4.92 -3.22
CA ILE A 539 -21.04 3.85 -2.88
C ILE A 539 -22.35 4.46 -2.34
N GLY A 540 -23.48 3.80 -2.65
CA GLY A 540 -24.81 4.13 -2.15
C GLY A 540 -25.25 3.19 -1.02
N THR A 541 -26.53 2.85 -0.99
CA THR A 541 -27.01 1.74 -0.19
C THR A 541 -26.67 0.41 -0.87
N VAL A 542 -26.57 -0.66 -0.10
CA VAL A 542 -26.30 -2.00 -0.66
C VAL A 542 -27.34 -2.39 -1.71
N ASP A 543 -28.62 -2.12 -1.45
CA ASP A 543 -29.70 -2.48 -2.36
C ASP A 543 -29.66 -1.67 -3.68
N ASP A 544 -29.36 -0.37 -3.61
CA ASP A 544 -29.22 0.47 -4.81
C ASP A 544 -28.03 0.04 -5.66
N ASP A 545 -26.88 -0.21 -5.02
CA ASP A 545 -25.68 -0.61 -5.74
C ASP A 545 -25.78 -2.06 -6.26
N MET A 546 -26.48 -2.93 -5.55
CA MET A 546 -26.82 -4.26 -6.05
C MET A 546 -27.71 -4.19 -7.29
N ALA A 547 -28.72 -3.32 -7.28
CA ALA A 547 -29.58 -3.11 -8.45
C ALA A 547 -28.79 -2.59 -9.67
N LYS A 548 -27.88 -1.62 -9.46
CA LYS A 548 -26.98 -1.13 -10.52
C LYS A 548 -26.05 -2.22 -11.05
N MET A 549 -25.49 -3.03 -10.15
CA MET A 549 -24.63 -4.14 -10.54
C MET A 549 -25.38 -5.15 -11.41
N LEU A 550 -26.64 -5.44 -11.10
CA LEU A 550 -27.43 -6.46 -11.79
C LEU A 550 -28.05 -5.96 -13.10
N ALA A 551 -28.20 -4.66 -13.27
CA ALA A 551 -28.61 -4.06 -14.53
C ALA A 551 -27.53 -4.25 -15.61
#